data_ccf8eadac4ee07e52e9ec6309099b3f6
#
_entry.id   ccf8eadac4ee07e52e9ec6309099b3f6
#
_cell.length_a   1.000
_cell.length_b   1.000
_cell.length_c   1.000
_cell.angle_alpha   90.00
_cell.angle_beta   90.00
_cell.angle_gamma   90.00
#
_symmetry.space_group_name_H-M   'P 1'
#
loop_
_entity.id
_entity.type
_entity.pdbx_description
1 polymer ?
#
loop_
_entity_poly.entity_id
_entity_poly.type
_entity_poly.pdbx_seq_one_letter_code
_entity_poly.pdbx_strand_id
1 'polypeptide(L)'
;VTDGTRATRGFRDPKVLIPFIVVTLIWSSTWIVIKDQLGVVPAVWSVTYRYVIAAAVMFAWAAASKASLRIGRRGHLLAGLFGILQFCLNFNFVYAAEHHVTSGLVATVFALLMVPNSALAWLFLKQRATWRFVAGSAIACVGVALLFVQEIRSSPAAVDQVLLGIGLTVLGVLSASAANILQASRRLAAWPLASLLAWGMVYGILANALLAWAVAGPPAVEARPAYWLGLLYLGLVASALAFPLYFAVMRAVGPGKAAYSSVLVPILAMLLSTLFEGYRWSTLAVAGGVLALAGLGIALRARAASS
;
A
#
# COMPACT_ATOMS: atom_id res chain seq x y z
N VAL A 1 23.36 24.34 -24.31
CA VAL A 1 23.08 24.76 -22.93
C VAL A 1 21.71 25.43 -22.93
N THR A 2 20.66 24.70 -22.71
CA THR A 2 19.34 25.24 -22.35
C THR A 2 18.86 24.46 -21.18
N ASP A 3 19.08 25.02 -19.99
CA ASP A 3 18.55 24.58 -18.72
C ASP A 3 17.03 24.79 -18.73
N GLY A 4 16.33 23.77 -19.23
CA GLY A 4 14.88 23.71 -19.20
C GLY A 4 14.44 23.35 -17.81
N THR A 5 14.30 24.33 -16.92
CA THR A 5 13.56 24.21 -15.68
C THR A 5 12.17 23.64 -16.00
N ARG A 6 12.02 22.32 -15.88
CA ARG A 6 10.70 21.67 -15.91
C ARG A 6 9.90 22.27 -14.75
N ALA A 7 9.04 23.23 -15.06
CA ALA A 7 8.09 23.79 -14.13
C ALA A 7 7.39 22.61 -13.43
N THR A 8 7.57 22.47 -12.13
CA THR A 8 6.92 21.44 -11.32
C THR A 8 5.42 21.69 -11.41
N ARG A 9 4.71 20.83 -12.10
CA ARG A 9 3.24 20.88 -12.19
C ARG A 9 2.67 20.77 -10.78
N GLY A 10 1.79 21.69 -10.42
CA GLY A 10 1.13 21.65 -9.11
C GLY A 10 -0.21 20.91 -9.18
N PHE A 11 -0.87 20.70 -8.04
CA PHE A 11 -2.24 20.14 -7.96
C PHE A 11 -3.32 20.98 -8.66
N ARG A 12 -3.00 22.18 -9.13
CA ARG A 12 -3.92 22.98 -9.97
C ARG A 12 -3.98 22.48 -11.42
N ASP A 13 -3.00 21.65 -11.86
CA ASP A 13 -3.01 21.02 -13.18
C ASP A 13 -3.94 19.80 -13.13
N PRO A 14 -5.02 19.73 -13.94
CA PRO A 14 -5.92 18.58 -14.00
C PRO A 14 -5.20 17.26 -14.31
N LYS A 15 -4.10 17.33 -15.06
CA LYS A 15 -3.26 16.15 -15.38
C LYS A 15 -2.54 15.56 -14.15
N VAL A 16 -2.51 16.28 -13.05
CA VAL A 16 -1.98 15.85 -11.75
C VAL A 16 -3.11 15.56 -10.77
N LEU A 17 -4.08 16.49 -10.69
CA LEU A 17 -5.18 16.41 -9.73
C LEU A 17 -6.07 15.19 -9.98
N ILE A 18 -6.45 14.95 -11.25
CA ILE A 18 -7.33 13.82 -11.59
C ILE A 18 -6.69 12.48 -11.25
N PRO A 19 -5.46 12.14 -11.70
CA PRO A 19 -4.79 10.92 -11.26
C PRO A 19 -4.63 10.80 -9.74
N PHE A 20 -4.34 11.90 -9.04
CA PHE A 20 -4.23 11.91 -7.58
C PHE A 20 -5.55 11.53 -6.90
N ILE A 21 -6.68 12.15 -7.31
CA ILE A 21 -8.00 11.83 -6.77
C ILE A 21 -8.36 10.39 -7.09
N VAL A 22 -8.19 9.97 -8.35
CA VAL A 22 -8.52 8.61 -8.80
C VAL A 22 -7.76 7.56 -7.99
N VAL A 23 -6.44 7.71 -7.83
CA VAL A 23 -5.63 6.78 -7.02
C VAL A 23 -6.06 6.78 -5.56
N THR A 24 -6.34 7.95 -4.99
CA THR A 24 -6.79 8.06 -3.60
C THR A 24 -8.11 7.32 -3.39
N LEU A 25 -9.09 7.50 -4.27
CA LEU A 25 -10.38 6.79 -4.21
C LEU A 25 -10.21 5.29 -4.40
N ILE A 26 -9.41 4.87 -5.40
CA ILE A 26 -9.12 3.45 -5.65
C ILE A 26 -8.52 2.81 -4.38
N TRP A 27 -7.45 3.37 -3.84
CA TRP A 27 -6.79 2.77 -2.68
C TRP A 27 -7.61 2.86 -1.40
N SER A 28 -8.48 3.86 -1.26
CA SER A 28 -9.40 3.93 -0.12
C SER A 28 -10.43 2.79 -0.14
N SER A 29 -10.97 2.45 -1.30
CA SER A 29 -11.96 1.36 -1.45
C SER A 29 -11.33 -0.03 -1.54
N THR A 30 -10.02 -0.13 -1.75
CA THR A 30 -9.31 -1.41 -1.83
C THR A 30 -9.48 -2.25 -0.56
N TRP A 31 -9.46 -1.63 0.60
CA TRP A 31 -9.52 -2.28 1.91
C TRP A 31 -10.83 -3.03 2.12
N ILE A 32 -11.97 -2.39 1.85
CA ILE A 32 -13.28 -3.04 1.99
C ILE A 32 -13.47 -4.16 0.96
N VAL A 33 -12.90 -4.03 -0.24
CA VAL A 33 -12.95 -5.08 -1.25
C VAL A 33 -12.06 -6.26 -0.83
N ILE A 34 -10.90 -6.03 -0.22
CA ILE A 34 -10.07 -7.08 0.37
C ILE A 34 -10.87 -7.82 1.45
N LYS A 35 -11.57 -7.10 2.32
CA LYS A 35 -12.41 -7.70 3.37
C LYS A 35 -13.46 -8.64 2.79
N ASP A 36 -14.11 -8.26 1.68
CA ASP A 36 -15.09 -9.12 0.97
C ASP A 36 -14.45 -10.36 0.32
N GLN A 37 -13.15 -10.35 0.05
CA GLN A 37 -12.40 -11.51 -0.47
C GLN A 37 -12.13 -12.58 0.60
N LEU A 38 -12.31 -12.25 1.89
CA LEU A 38 -12.04 -13.17 2.99
C LEU A 38 -13.25 -14.10 3.18
N GLY A 39 -13.16 -15.32 2.69
CA GLY A 39 -14.26 -16.28 2.76
C GLY A 39 -13.85 -17.67 2.32
N VAL A 40 -14.49 -18.17 1.27
CA VAL A 40 -14.31 -19.54 0.76
C VAL A 40 -12.91 -19.79 0.22
N VAL A 41 -12.36 -18.80 -0.53
CA VAL A 41 -11.01 -18.92 -1.08
C VAL A 41 -9.99 -18.49 -0.02
N PRO A 42 -8.99 -19.32 0.30
CA PRO A 42 -7.92 -18.91 1.19
C PRO A 42 -7.24 -17.63 0.72
N ALA A 43 -7.00 -16.69 1.64
CA ALA A 43 -6.47 -15.37 1.34
C ALA A 43 -5.20 -15.39 0.46
N VAL A 44 -4.31 -16.35 0.70
CA VAL A 44 -3.07 -16.55 -0.08
C VAL A 44 -3.34 -16.87 -1.56
N TRP A 45 -4.44 -17.58 -1.88
CA TRP A 45 -4.86 -17.82 -3.26
C TRP A 45 -5.49 -16.57 -3.87
N SER A 46 -6.30 -15.82 -3.11
CA SER A 46 -6.87 -14.54 -3.56
C SER A 46 -5.77 -13.54 -3.93
N VAL A 47 -4.70 -13.44 -3.12
CA VAL A 47 -3.52 -12.63 -3.44
C VAL A 47 -2.83 -13.12 -4.71
N THR A 48 -2.69 -14.44 -4.87
CA THR A 48 -2.08 -15.04 -6.07
C THR A 48 -2.87 -14.66 -7.33
N TYR A 49 -4.19 -14.88 -7.33
CA TYR A 49 -5.06 -14.58 -8.47
C TYR A 49 -5.09 -13.09 -8.81
N ARG A 50 -5.14 -12.22 -7.81
CA ARG A 50 -5.03 -10.77 -7.98
C ARG A 50 -3.79 -10.38 -8.78
N TYR A 51 -2.64 -10.94 -8.43
CA TYR A 51 -1.39 -10.57 -9.11
C TYR A 51 -1.19 -11.26 -10.44
N VAL A 52 -1.80 -12.42 -10.70
CA VAL A 52 -1.87 -12.99 -12.06
C VAL A 52 -2.55 -12.02 -13.02
N ILE A 53 -3.70 -11.46 -12.63
CA ILE A 53 -4.42 -10.46 -13.42
C ILE A 53 -3.55 -9.20 -13.61
N ALA A 54 -2.98 -8.68 -12.52
CA ALA A 54 -2.17 -7.48 -12.56
C ALA A 54 -0.91 -7.64 -13.42
N ALA A 55 -0.21 -8.77 -13.32
CA ALA A 55 0.97 -9.07 -14.11
C ALA A 55 0.67 -9.12 -15.61
N ALA A 56 -0.43 -9.77 -16.01
CA ALA A 56 -0.86 -9.82 -17.41
C ALA A 56 -1.01 -8.40 -17.99
N VAL A 57 -1.66 -7.49 -17.26
CA VAL A 57 -1.80 -6.09 -17.66
C VAL A 57 -0.46 -5.36 -17.70
N MET A 58 0.43 -5.60 -16.73
CA MET A 58 1.75 -4.98 -16.72
C MET A 58 2.62 -5.43 -17.90
N PHE A 59 2.56 -6.70 -18.29
CA PHE A 59 3.22 -7.18 -19.49
C PHE A 59 2.63 -6.55 -20.76
N ALA A 60 1.30 -6.46 -20.86
CA ALA A 60 0.64 -5.79 -21.97
C ALA A 60 1.02 -4.31 -22.06
N TRP A 61 1.09 -3.60 -20.91
CA TRP A 61 1.56 -2.22 -20.87
C TRP A 61 3.04 -2.11 -21.25
N ALA A 62 3.91 -3.00 -20.78
CA ALA A 62 5.32 -3.01 -21.17
C ALA A 62 5.48 -3.20 -22.68
N ALA A 63 4.71 -4.12 -23.28
CA ALA A 63 4.70 -4.33 -24.72
C ALA A 63 4.20 -3.10 -25.48
N ALA A 64 3.07 -2.52 -25.07
CA ALA A 64 2.47 -1.34 -25.70
C ALA A 64 3.38 -0.10 -25.61
N SER A 65 4.11 0.07 -24.50
CA SER A 65 5.07 1.15 -24.29
C SER A 65 6.46 0.87 -24.86
N LYS A 66 6.63 -0.27 -25.55
CA LYS A 66 7.93 -0.73 -26.08
C LYS A 66 9.03 -0.78 -25.02
N ALA A 67 8.67 -1.00 -23.76
CA ALA A 67 9.63 -1.11 -22.67
C ALA A 67 10.40 -2.44 -22.75
N SER A 68 11.73 -2.37 -22.62
CA SER A 68 12.55 -3.58 -22.66
C SER A 68 12.24 -4.49 -21.46
N LEU A 69 11.78 -5.70 -21.72
CA LEU A 69 11.59 -6.74 -20.70
C LEU A 69 12.91 -7.46 -20.33
N ARG A 70 14.00 -7.15 -21.05
CA ARG A 70 15.34 -7.72 -20.77
C ARG A 70 15.99 -6.93 -19.65
N ILE A 71 15.93 -7.44 -18.41
CA ILE A 71 16.50 -6.78 -17.23
C ILE A 71 17.78 -7.45 -16.71
N GLY A 72 18.22 -8.54 -17.37
CA GLY A 72 19.42 -9.28 -17.00
C GLY A 72 19.35 -9.95 -15.61
N ARG A 73 20.32 -10.79 -15.27
CA ARG A 73 20.31 -11.57 -14.01
C ARG A 73 20.15 -10.69 -12.76
N ARG A 74 20.87 -9.57 -12.71
CA ARG A 74 20.80 -8.63 -11.57
C ARG A 74 19.43 -7.97 -11.46
N GLY A 75 18.82 -7.60 -12.59
CA GLY A 75 17.47 -7.05 -12.63
C GLY A 75 16.44 -8.05 -12.15
N HIS A 76 16.53 -9.32 -12.57
CA HIS A 76 15.64 -10.38 -12.11
C HIS A 76 15.76 -10.65 -10.60
N LEU A 77 16.99 -10.69 -10.05
CA LEU A 77 17.19 -10.83 -8.60
C LEU A 77 16.54 -9.70 -7.80
N LEU A 78 16.73 -8.46 -8.24
CA LEU A 78 16.16 -7.29 -7.57
C LEU A 78 14.64 -7.20 -7.75
N ALA A 79 14.13 -7.53 -8.94
CA ALA A 79 12.69 -7.63 -9.19
C ALA A 79 12.06 -8.76 -8.38
N GLY A 80 12.76 -9.87 -8.20
CA GLY A 80 12.34 -10.99 -7.34
C GLY A 80 12.23 -10.57 -5.88
N LEU A 81 13.27 -9.95 -5.32
CA LEU A 81 13.24 -9.44 -3.96
C LEU A 81 12.13 -8.39 -3.77
N PHE A 82 12.00 -7.45 -4.70
CA PHE A 82 10.92 -6.47 -4.70
C PHE A 82 9.55 -7.14 -4.76
N GLY A 83 9.37 -8.12 -5.65
CA GLY A 83 8.11 -8.84 -5.83
C GLY A 83 7.69 -9.63 -4.59
N ILE A 84 8.63 -10.34 -3.96
CA ILE A 84 8.37 -11.06 -2.71
C ILE A 84 7.97 -10.10 -1.60
N LEU A 85 8.70 -9.01 -1.40
CA LEU A 85 8.39 -8.02 -0.37
C LEU A 85 7.06 -7.32 -0.64
N GLN A 86 6.83 -6.83 -1.86
CA GLN A 86 5.67 -6.00 -2.19
C GLN A 86 4.42 -6.80 -2.48
N PHE A 87 4.51 -7.88 -3.26
CA PHE A 87 3.36 -8.58 -3.83
C PHE A 87 3.07 -9.93 -3.17
N CYS A 88 4.00 -10.45 -2.36
CA CYS A 88 3.76 -11.63 -1.54
C CYS A 88 3.60 -11.25 -0.07
N LEU A 89 4.66 -10.91 0.63
CA LEU A 89 4.64 -10.73 2.08
C LEU A 89 3.71 -9.59 2.52
N ASN A 90 3.82 -8.41 1.91
CA ASN A 90 2.97 -7.28 2.26
C ASN A 90 1.48 -7.64 2.20
N PHE A 91 1.01 -8.18 1.06
CA PHE A 91 -0.41 -8.43 0.88
C PHE A 91 -0.92 -9.64 1.66
N ASN A 92 -0.12 -10.70 1.84
CA ASN A 92 -0.53 -11.79 2.72
C ASN A 92 -0.69 -11.31 4.17
N PHE A 93 0.19 -10.45 4.66
CA PHE A 93 0.03 -9.85 5.99
C PHE A 93 -1.21 -8.96 6.07
N VAL A 94 -1.51 -8.16 5.04
CA VAL A 94 -2.72 -7.34 4.98
C VAL A 94 -3.97 -8.20 5.02
N TYR A 95 -4.08 -9.17 4.12
CA TYR A 95 -5.25 -10.05 4.08
C TYR A 95 -5.43 -10.85 5.38
N ALA A 96 -4.32 -11.34 5.96
CA ALA A 96 -4.36 -12.01 7.25
C ALA A 96 -4.80 -11.06 8.38
N ALA A 97 -4.33 -9.81 8.40
CA ALA A 97 -4.72 -8.81 9.39
C ALA A 97 -6.23 -8.50 9.35
N GLU A 98 -6.81 -8.40 8.15
CA GLU A 98 -8.23 -8.09 7.97
C GLU A 98 -9.18 -9.20 8.43
N HIS A 99 -8.68 -10.41 8.71
CA HIS A 99 -9.46 -11.42 9.43
C HIS A 99 -9.72 -11.04 10.90
N HIS A 100 -8.83 -10.23 11.48
CA HIS A 100 -8.80 -9.97 12.92
C HIS A 100 -9.26 -8.56 13.30
N VAL A 101 -9.10 -7.59 12.39
CA VAL A 101 -9.46 -6.18 12.62
C VAL A 101 -10.20 -5.60 11.41
N THR A 102 -10.83 -4.43 11.60
CA THR A 102 -11.55 -3.76 10.51
C THR A 102 -10.61 -3.24 9.42
N SER A 103 -11.08 -3.22 8.19
CA SER A 103 -10.31 -2.75 7.03
C SER A 103 -9.86 -1.29 7.16
N GLY A 104 -10.70 -0.44 7.74
CA GLY A 104 -10.37 0.97 8.02
C GLY A 104 -9.24 1.14 9.02
N LEU A 105 -9.14 0.24 10.01
CA LEU A 105 -8.04 0.26 10.98
C LEU A 105 -6.72 -0.15 10.31
N VAL A 106 -6.72 -1.21 9.48
CA VAL A 106 -5.55 -1.61 8.68
C VAL A 106 -5.08 -0.46 7.79
N ALA A 107 -6.00 0.21 7.08
CA ALA A 107 -5.70 1.38 6.25
C ALA A 107 -5.06 2.53 7.04
N THR A 108 -5.53 2.77 8.28
CA THR A 108 -5.00 3.82 9.15
C THR A 108 -3.56 3.51 9.60
N VAL A 109 -3.26 2.25 9.89
CA VAL A 109 -1.88 1.84 10.19
C VAL A 109 -0.97 1.96 8.97
N PHE A 110 -1.50 1.61 7.79
CA PHE A 110 -0.75 1.79 6.54
C PHE A 110 -0.42 3.25 6.23
N ALA A 111 -1.19 4.22 6.72
CA ALA A 111 -0.80 5.62 6.63
C ALA A 111 0.52 5.93 7.35
N LEU A 112 0.87 5.15 8.38
CA LEU A 112 2.15 5.25 9.07
C LEU A 112 3.33 4.66 8.26
N LEU A 113 3.11 4.09 7.08
CA LEU A 113 4.15 3.56 6.18
C LEU A 113 5.30 4.57 5.94
N MET A 114 4.98 5.87 5.99
CA MET A 114 5.99 6.91 5.88
C MET A 114 7.04 6.89 7.00
N VAL A 115 6.71 6.36 8.19
CA VAL A 115 7.63 6.28 9.35
C VAL A 115 8.75 5.28 9.07
N PRO A 116 8.47 3.97 8.84
CA PRO A 116 9.52 3.02 8.50
C PRO A 116 10.18 3.34 7.14
N ASN A 117 9.47 3.91 6.16
CA ASN A 117 10.08 4.40 4.93
C ASN A 117 11.17 5.43 5.23
N SER A 118 10.93 6.38 6.14
CA SER A 118 11.92 7.41 6.47
C SER A 118 13.07 6.85 7.30
N ALA A 119 12.81 5.93 8.22
CA ALA A 119 13.84 5.24 8.99
C ALA A 119 14.77 4.43 8.07
N LEU A 120 14.21 3.65 7.16
CA LEU A 120 15.00 2.87 6.19
C LEU A 120 15.70 3.77 5.15
N ALA A 121 15.08 4.88 4.73
CA ALA A 121 15.73 5.86 3.86
C ALA A 121 16.93 6.53 4.56
N TRP A 122 16.82 6.82 5.85
CA TRP A 122 17.96 7.29 6.62
C TRP A 122 19.07 6.24 6.69
N LEU A 123 18.73 5.00 6.98
CA LEU A 123 19.70 3.91 7.14
C LEU A 123 20.41 3.57 5.82
N PHE A 124 19.65 3.37 4.73
CA PHE A 124 20.17 2.85 3.47
C PHE A 124 20.48 3.91 2.42
N LEU A 125 19.75 5.03 2.42
CA LEU A 125 19.89 6.11 1.44
C LEU A 125 20.54 7.37 2.03
N LYS A 126 20.88 7.35 3.34
CA LYS A 126 21.48 8.46 4.07
C LYS A 126 20.63 9.76 4.09
N GLN A 127 19.33 9.64 3.89
CA GLN A 127 18.38 10.75 3.92
C GLN A 127 17.95 11.02 5.37
N ARG A 128 18.22 12.21 5.89
CA ARG A 128 17.87 12.58 7.27
C ARG A 128 16.40 13.02 7.35
N ALA A 129 15.70 12.57 8.40
CA ALA A 129 14.39 13.08 8.76
C ALA A 129 14.53 14.39 9.54
N THR A 130 13.64 15.36 9.31
CA THR A 130 13.58 16.59 10.10
C THR A 130 12.94 16.33 11.47
N TRP A 131 13.24 17.16 12.47
CA TRP A 131 12.60 17.07 13.80
C TRP A 131 11.07 17.17 13.70
N ARG A 132 10.56 18.06 12.85
CA ARG A 132 9.12 18.19 12.64
C ARG A 132 8.48 16.91 12.07
N PHE A 133 9.19 16.22 11.20
CA PHE A 133 8.75 14.91 10.69
C PHE A 133 8.67 13.88 11.83
N VAL A 134 9.68 13.81 12.67
CA VAL A 134 9.73 12.88 13.83
C VAL A 134 8.60 13.17 14.81
N ALA A 135 8.39 14.44 15.16
CA ALA A 135 7.32 14.86 16.06
C ALA A 135 5.92 14.54 15.49
N GLY A 136 5.68 14.86 14.22
CA GLY A 136 4.42 14.53 13.55
C GLY A 136 4.17 13.02 13.47
N SER A 137 5.21 12.24 13.20
CA SER A 137 5.14 10.77 13.19
C SER A 137 4.82 10.21 14.58
N ALA A 138 5.42 10.74 15.64
CA ALA A 138 5.12 10.32 17.01
C ALA A 138 3.66 10.60 17.39
N ILE A 139 3.13 11.79 17.04
CA ILE A 139 1.73 12.15 17.24
C ILE A 139 0.82 11.17 16.48
N ALA A 140 1.15 10.87 15.23
CA ALA A 140 0.38 9.93 14.42
C ALA A 140 0.38 8.52 15.03
N CYS A 141 1.53 8.03 15.52
CA CYS A 141 1.63 6.75 16.20
C CYS A 141 0.77 6.68 17.48
N VAL A 142 0.74 7.76 18.27
CA VAL A 142 -0.14 7.86 19.46
C VAL A 142 -1.60 7.79 19.02
N GLY A 143 -1.99 8.53 17.98
CA GLY A 143 -3.36 8.48 17.44
C GLY A 143 -3.78 7.07 17.03
N VAL A 144 -2.92 6.35 16.30
CA VAL A 144 -3.15 4.96 15.90
C VAL A 144 -3.22 4.02 17.13
N ALA A 145 -2.36 4.22 18.12
CA ALA A 145 -2.42 3.44 19.36
C ALA A 145 -3.76 3.61 20.09
N LEU A 146 -4.34 4.83 20.10
CA LEU A 146 -5.68 5.06 20.69
C LEU A 146 -6.77 4.32 19.91
N LEU A 147 -6.69 4.24 18.57
CA LEU A 147 -7.60 3.44 17.77
C LEU A 147 -7.52 1.95 18.13
N PHE A 148 -6.33 1.42 18.35
CA PHE A 148 -6.16 0.04 18.81
C PHE A 148 -6.68 -0.20 20.21
N VAL A 149 -6.46 0.74 21.14
CA VAL A 149 -7.05 0.65 22.48
C VAL A 149 -8.58 0.61 22.40
N GLN A 150 -9.17 1.40 21.49
CA GLN A 150 -10.62 1.34 21.25
C GLN A 150 -11.07 -0.02 20.71
N GLU A 151 -10.35 -0.58 19.75
CA GLU A 151 -10.68 -1.90 19.17
C GLU A 151 -10.63 -3.01 20.25
N ILE A 152 -9.58 -3.01 21.07
CA ILE A 152 -9.46 -3.92 22.21
C ILE A 152 -10.62 -3.75 23.20
N ARG A 153 -11.01 -2.51 23.53
CA ARG A 153 -12.13 -2.23 24.43
C ARG A 153 -13.48 -2.66 23.85
N SER A 154 -13.65 -2.56 22.55
CA SER A 154 -14.87 -2.97 21.85
C SER A 154 -15.03 -4.49 21.78
N SER A 155 -13.94 -5.23 21.87
CA SER A 155 -13.92 -6.70 21.77
C SER A 155 -13.02 -7.33 22.84
N PRO A 156 -13.34 -7.21 24.14
CA PRO A 156 -12.47 -7.69 25.22
C PRO A 156 -12.16 -9.19 25.16
N ALA A 157 -13.12 -10.00 24.68
CA ALA A 157 -12.95 -11.45 24.52
C ALA A 157 -12.03 -11.85 23.35
N ALA A 158 -11.62 -10.89 22.51
CA ALA A 158 -10.82 -11.11 21.31
C ALA A 158 -9.51 -10.32 21.33
N VAL A 159 -8.98 -9.96 22.49
CA VAL A 159 -7.75 -9.14 22.62
C VAL A 159 -6.59 -9.76 21.85
N ASP A 160 -6.38 -11.08 21.97
CA ASP A 160 -5.30 -11.78 21.28
C ASP A 160 -5.46 -11.69 19.75
N GLN A 161 -6.69 -11.76 19.26
CA GLN A 161 -6.99 -11.60 17.82
C GLN A 161 -6.70 -10.18 17.34
N VAL A 162 -7.08 -9.17 18.12
CA VAL A 162 -6.77 -7.76 17.78
C VAL A 162 -5.27 -7.53 17.78
N LEU A 163 -4.54 -8.03 18.78
CA LEU A 163 -3.08 -7.91 18.85
C LEU A 163 -2.39 -8.63 17.68
N LEU A 164 -2.90 -9.80 17.29
CA LEU A 164 -2.43 -10.52 16.12
C LEU A 164 -2.66 -9.70 14.84
N GLY A 165 -3.86 -9.14 14.64
CA GLY A 165 -4.17 -8.27 13.50
C GLY A 165 -3.26 -7.04 13.42
N ILE A 166 -2.98 -6.41 14.58
CA ILE A 166 -2.02 -5.30 14.68
C ILE A 166 -0.61 -5.75 14.25
N GLY A 167 -0.13 -6.85 14.81
CA GLY A 167 1.20 -7.41 14.49
C GLY A 167 1.35 -7.71 12.99
N LEU A 168 0.34 -8.36 12.40
CA LEU A 168 0.29 -8.66 10.97
C LEU A 168 0.29 -7.37 10.13
N THR A 169 -0.49 -6.36 10.53
CA THR A 169 -0.51 -5.07 9.81
C THR A 169 0.87 -4.40 9.85
N VAL A 170 1.54 -4.40 11.00
CA VAL A 170 2.90 -3.84 11.14
C VAL A 170 3.90 -4.60 10.26
N LEU A 171 3.84 -5.94 10.20
CA LEU A 171 4.67 -6.73 9.30
C LEU A 171 4.41 -6.40 7.83
N GLY A 172 3.15 -6.19 7.44
CA GLY A 172 2.78 -5.71 6.11
C GLY A 172 3.40 -4.35 5.79
N VAL A 173 3.27 -3.38 6.70
CA VAL A 173 3.86 -2.04 6.58
C VAL A 173 5.39 -2.12 6.46
N LEU A 174 6.07 -2.94 7.26
CA LEU A 174 7.52 -3.10 7.19
C LEU A 174 7.96 -3.73 5.87
N SER A 175 7.22 -4.74 5.38
CA SER A 175 7.48 -5.38 4.11
C SER A 175 7.31 -4.41 2.94
N ALA A 176 6.21 -3.64 2.92
CA ALA A 176 5.98 -2.59 1.93
C ALA A 176 7.06 -1.49 1.99
N SER A 177 7.50 -1.12 3.19
CA SER A 177 8.57 -0.14 3.38
C SER A 177 9.90 -0.62 2.80
N ALA A 178 10.27 -1.86 3.06
CA ALA A 178 11.49 -2.46 2.49
C ALA A 178 11.43 -2.48 0.95
N ALA A 179 10.28 -2.85 0.37
CA ALA A 179 10.04 -2.81 -1.07
C ALA A 179 10.16 -1.38 -1.63
N ASN A 180 9.58 -0.38 -0.95
CA ASN A 180 9.64 1.02 -1.38
C ASN A 180 11.07 1.55 -1.40
N ILE A 181 11.88 1.23 -0.38
CA ILE A 181 13.29 1.65 -0.32
C ILE A 181 14.12 0.95 -1.39
N LEU A 182 13.85 -0.32 -1.63
CA LEU A 182 14.49 -1.05 -2.73
C LEU A 182 14.15 -0.40 -4.08
N GLN A 183 12.88 -0.05 -4.32
CA GLN A 183 12.42 0.61 -5.53
C GLN A 183 13.00 2.03 -5.70
N ALA A 184 13.16 2.78 -4.60
CA ALA A 184 13.78 4.11 -4.60
C ALA A 184 15.31 4.05 -4.82
N SER A 185 15.91 2.88 -4.77
CA SER A 185 17.35 2.73 -4.95
C SER A 185 17.77 3.01 -6.40
N ARG A 186 18.95 3.62 -6.58
CA ARG A 186 19.56 3.84 -7.91
C ARG A 186 19.72 2.53 -8.69
N ARG A 187 19.75 1.39 -8.00
CA ARG A 187 19.91 0.08 -8.61
C ARG A 187 18.70 -0.32 -9.46
N LEU A 188 17.48 -0.04 -8.99
CA LEU A 188 16.26 -0.34 -9.74
C LEU A 188 15.89 0.76 -10.75
N ALA A 189 16.34 1.99 -10.55
CA ALA A 189 16.07 3.09 -11.47
C ALA A 189 16.67 2.89 -12.88
N ALA A 190 17.57 1.92 -13.04
CA ALA A 190 18.20 1.58 -14.33
C ALA A 190 17.24 0.90 -15.32
N TRP A 191 16.12 0.35 -14.85
CA TRP A 191 15.17 -0.39 -15.71
C TRP A 191 13.81 0.31 -15.83
N PRO A 192 13.07 0.07 -16.93
CA PRO A 192 11.73 0.61 -17.10
C PRO A 192 10.79 0.13 -15.97
N LEU A 193 9.98 1.05 -15.44
CA LEU A 193 9.05 0.75 -14.36
C LEU A 193 8.07 -0.37 -14.71
N ALA A 194 7.52 -0.34 -15.94
CA ALA A 194 6.61 -1.38 -16.43
C ALA A 194 7.24 -2.77 -16.36
N SER A 195 8.50 -2.90 -16.76
CA SER A 195 9.24 -4.17 -16.76
C SER A 195 9.52 -4.66 -15.35
N LEU A 196 9.90 -3.74 -14.44
CA LEU A 196 10.13 -4.08 -13.02
C LEU A 196 8.85 -4.52 -12.32
N LEU A 197 7.73 -3.85 -12.58
CA LEU A 197 6.43 -4.23 -12.02
C LEU A 197 5.97 -5.57 -12.58
N ALA A 198 6.08 -5.79 -13.90
CA ALA A 198 5.69 -7.04 -14.54
C ALA A 198 6.47 -8.23 -13.95
N TRP A 199 7.79 -8.17 -13.94
CA TRP A 199 8.63 -9.24 -13.39
C TRP A 199 8.49 -9.36 -11.87
N GLY A 200 8.39 -8.26 -11.13
CA GLY A 200 8.15 -8.25 -9.69
C GLY A 200 6.85 -8.98 -9.33
N MET A 201 5.78 -8.73 -10.09
CA MET A 201 4.51 -9.43 -9.90
C MET A 201 4.63 -10.92 -10.20
N VAL A 202 5.35 -11.33 -11.26
CA VAL A 202 5.59 -12.76 -11.55
C VAL A 202 6.30 -13.46 -10.39
N TYR A 203 7.38 -12.86 -9.86
CA TYR A 203 8.07 -13.44 -8.71
C TYR A 203 7.21 -13.45 -7.43
N GLY A 204 6.39 -12.41 -7.24
CA GLY A 204 5.38 -12.39 -6.20
C GLY A 204 4.35 -13.51 -6.35
N ILE A 205 3.85 -13.76 -7.57
CA ILE A 205 2.93 -14.86 -7.88
C ILE A 205 3.56 -16.21 -7.57
N LEU A 206 4.80 -16.44 -8.00
CA LEU A 206 5.50 -17.71 -7.75
C LEU A 206 5.66 -17.95 -6.25
N ALA A 207 6.09 -16.94 -5.49
CA ALA A 207 6.21 -17.03 -4.04
C ALA A 207 4.85 -17.25 -3.37
N ASN A 208 3.80 -16.54 -3.80
CA ASN A 208 2.44 -16.72 -3.31
C ASN A 208 1.88 -18.11 -3.60
N ALA A 209 2.06 -18.61 -4.82
CA ALA A 209 1.57 -19.92 -5.20
C ALA A 209 2.25 -21.04 -4.40
N LEU A 210 3.57 -20.94 -4.17
CA LEU A 210 4.30 -21.86 -3.30
C LEU A 210 3.81 -21.79 -1.85
N LEU A 211 3.64 -20.58 -1.32
CA LEU A 211 3.10 -20.37 0.03
C LEU A 211 1.67 -20.92 0.13
N ALA A 212 0.81 -20.59 -0.85
CA ALA A 212 -0.58 -21.03 -0.87
C ALA A 212 -0.70 -22.54 -0.90
N TRP A 213 0.10 -23.19 -1.73
CA TRP A 213 0.14 -24.66 -1.79
C TRP A 213 0.56 -25.27 -0.46
N ALA A 214 1.59 -24.68 0.19
CA ALA A 214 2.12 -25.20 1.45
C ALA A 214 1.16 -25.02 2.64
N VAL A 215 0.39 -23.89 2.69
CA VAL A 215 -0.45 -23.57 3.87
C VAL A 215 -1.95 -23.86 3.66
N ALA A 216 -2.42 -23.86 2.42
CA ALA A 216 -3.84 -23.99 2.09
C ALA A 216 -4.14 -25.14 1.11
N GLY A 217 -3.11 -25.83 0.59
CA GLY A 217 -3.27 -26.92 -0.38
C GLY A 217 -3.60 -26.41 -1.78
N PRO A 218 -4.31 -27.21 -2.61
CA PRO A 218 -4.58 -26.88 -4.01
C PRO A 218 -5.40 -25.62 -4.19
N PRO A 219 -5.36 -25.00 -5.40
CA PRO A 219 -6.15 -23.83 -5.73
C PRO A 219 -7.65 -24.04 -5.45
N ALA A 220 -8.25 -23.11 -4.70
CA ALA A 220 -9.68 -23.08 -4.44
C ALA A 220 -10.35 -22.03 -5.31
N VAL A 221 -11.59 -22.30 -5.69
CA VAL A 221 -12.42 -21.43 -6.55
C VAL A 221 -13.73 -21.15 -5.84
N GLU A 222 -14.20 -19.91 -5.91
CA GLU A 222 -15.50 -19.51 -5.39
C GLU A 222 -16.48 -19.27 -6.54
N ALA A 223 -17.72 -19.71 -6.38
CA ALA A 223 -18.77 -19.51 -7.40
C ALA A 223 -19.42 -18.13 -7.32
N ARG A 224 -19.24 -17.37 -6.25
CA ARG A 224 -19.87 -16.05 -6.03
C ARG A 224 -19.35 -15.00 -7.03
N PRO A 225 -20.20 -14.43 -7.90
CA PRO A 225 -19.77 -13.45 -8.91
C PRO A 225 -19.09 -12.21 -8.26
N ALA A 226 -19.57 -11.78 -7.08
CA ALA A 226 -18.97 -10.63 -6.37
C ALA A 226 -17.50 -10.85 -6.05
N TYR A 227 -17.09 -12.08 -5.69
CA TYR A 227 -15.69 -12.41 -5.49
C TYR A 227 -14.83 -12.11 -6.73
N TRP A 228 -15.26 -12.58 -7.89
CA TRP A 228 -14.53 -12.38 -9.15
C TRP A 228 -14.51 -10.93 -9.62
N LEU A 229 -15.62 -10.19 -9.41
CA LEU A 229 -15.66 -8.74 -9.68
C LEU A 229 -14.71 -7.98 -8.77
N GLY A 230 -14.70 -8.33 -7.47
CA GLY A 230 -13.74 -7.78 -6.51
C GLY A 230 -12.29 -8.11 -6.91
N LEU A 231 -12.02 -9.33 -7.30
CA LEU A 231 -10.70 -9.78 -7.74
C LEU A 231 -10.23 -9.04 -9.00
N LEU A 232 -11.11 -8.87 -9.99
CA LEU A 232 -10.84 -8.06 -11.19
C LEU A 232 -10.57 -6.61 -10.81
N TYR A 233 -11.38 -6.01 -9.93
CA TYR A 233 -11.15 -4.67 -9.41
C TYR A 233 -9.77 -4.54 -8.76
N LEU A 234 -9.42 -5.46 -7.86
CA LEU A 234 -8.14 -5.45 -7.15
C LEU A 234 -6.94 -5.65 -8.11
N GLY A 235 -7.07 -6.52 -9.10
CA GLY A 235 -6.03 -6.81 -10.08
C GLY A 235 -5.86 -5.68 -11.10
N LEU A 236 -6.95 -5.32 -11.79
CA LEU A 236 -6.92 -4.34 -12.89
C LEU A 236 -6.80 -2.90 -12.38
N VAL A 237 -7.70 -2.52 -11.45
CA VAL A 237 -7.86 -1.13 -11.05
C VAL A 237 -6.90 -0.78 -9.91
N ALA A 238 -6.96 -1.53 -8.80
CA ALA A 238 -6.19 -1.21 -7.61
C ALA A 238 -4.69 -1.57 -7.72
N SER A 239 -4.31 -2.44 -8.65
CA SER A 239 -2.91 -2.80 -8.90
C SER A 239 -2.41 -2.27 -10.23
N ALA A 240 -2.92 -2.75 -11.36
CA ALA A 240 -2.34 -2.44 -12.66
C ALA A 240 -2.53 -0.97 -13.09
N LEU A 241 -3.66 -0.34 -12.76
CA LEU A 241 -3.91 1.08 -13.06
C LEU A 241 -3.36 2.01 -11.97
N ALA A 242 -3.59 1.71 -10.70
CA ALA A 242 -3.27 2.63 -9.61
C ALA A 242 -1.76 2.88 -9.46
N PHE A 243 -0.90 1.87 -9.59
CA PHE A 243 0.54 2.06 -9.47
C PHE A 243 1.13 3.02 -10.52
N PRO A 244 0.86 2.84 -11.84
CA PRO A 244 1.32 3.81 -12.84
C PRO A 244 0.81 5.24 -12.61
N LEU A 245 -0.46 5.40 -12.25
CA LEU A 245 -1.04 6.73 -11.94
C LEU A 245 -0.36 7.38 -10.75
N TYR A 246 -0.15 6.64 -9.67
CA TYR A 246 0.56 7.14 -8.49
C TYR A 246 1.98 7.58 -8.81
N PHE A 247 2.71 6.79 -9.59
CA PHE A 247 4.06 7.16 -10.01
C PHE A 247 4.09 8.37 -10.96
N ALA A 248 3.06 8.53 -11.81
CA ALA A 248 2.92 9.74 -12.63
C ALA A 248 2.73 10.99 -11.76
N VAL A 249 1.85 10.91 -10.75
CA VAL A 249 1.66 11.99 -9.76
C VAL A 249 2.96 12.27 -9.01
N MET A 250 3.63 11.23 -8.52
CA MET A 250 4.89 11.37 -7.78
C MET A 250 5.98 12.06 -8.62
N ARG A 251 6.07 11.74 -9.91
CA ARG A 251 7.02 12.39 -10.83
C ARG A 251 6.68 13.85 -11.10
N ALA A 252 5.39 14.21 -11.08
CA ALA A 252 4.92 15.57 -11.38
C ALA A 252 5.07 16.53 -10.19
N VAL A 253 4.71 16.08 -8.97
CA VAL A 253 4.66 16.95 -7.79
C VAL A 253 5.71 16.64 -6.74
N GLY A 254 6.50 15.60 -6.97
CA GLY A 254 7.48 15.06 -6.01
C GLY A 254 6.85 14.12 -4.98
N PRO A 255 7.70 13.26 -4.35
CA PRO A 255 7.24 12.22 -3.44
C PRO A 255 6.55 12.77 -2.17
N GLY A 256 7.00 13.92 -1.67
CA GLY A 256 6.42 14.56 -0.50
C GLY A 256 4.97 14.99 -0.70
N LYS A 257 4.65 15.62 -1.84
CA LYS A 257 3.27 16.04 -2.16
C LYS A 257 2.39 14.85 -2.57
N ALA A 258 2.91 13.89 -3.32
CA ALA A 258 2.18 12.67 -3.67
C ALA A 258 1.74 11.89 -2.41
N ALA A 259 2.54 11.93 -1.35
CA ALA A 259 2.23 11.27 -0.08
C ALA A 259 1.01 11.87 0.67
N TYR A 260 0.42 12.99 0.25
CA TYR A 260 -0.84 13.46 0.82
C TYR A 260 -2.01 12.46 0.65
N SER A 261 -1.93 11.55 -0.32
CA SER A 261 -2.88 10.43 -0.41
C SER A 261 -2.89 9.58 0.87
N SER A 262 -1.76 9.43 1.55
CA SER A 262 -1.66 8.70 2.83
C SER A 262 -2.47 9.32 3.97
N VAL A 263 -2.88 10.58 3.87
CA VAL A 263 -3.81 11.21 4.84
C VAL A 263 -5.26 10.96 4.43
N LEU A 264 -5.56 11.04 3.14
CA LEU A 264 -6.93 10.93 2.63
C LEU A 264 -7.43 9.48 2.60
N VAL A 265 -6.56 8.54 2.27
CA VAL A 265 -6.90 7.11 2.18
C VAL A 265 -7.51 6.58 3.48
N PRO A 266 -6.89 6.75 4.67
CA PRO A 266 -7.49 6.25 5.91
C PRO A 266 -8.80 6.94 6.28
N ILE A 267 -8.99 8.23 5.96
CA ILE A 267 -10.26 8.93 6.22
C ILE A 267 -11.38 8.24 5.44
N LEU A 268 -11.18 8.03 4.16
CA LEU A 268 -12.17 7.40 3.29
C LEU A 268 -12.35 5.92 3.63
N ALA A 269 -11.26 5.20 3.97
CA ALA A 269 -11.33 3.79 4.39
C ALA A 269 -12.11 3.63 5.69
N MET A 270 -11.90 4.49 6.69
CA MET A 270 -12.67 4.49 7.93
C MET A 270 -14.15 4.84 7.71
N LEU A 271 -14.44 5.75 6.78
CA LEU A 271 -15.82 6.04 6.37
C LEU A 271 -16.48 4.79 5.77
N LEU A 272 -15.80 4.11 4.85
CA LEU A 272 -16.30 2.87 4.25
C LEU A 272 -16.48 1.76 5.31
N SER A 273 -15.52 1.61 6.22
CA SER A 273 -15.62 0.66 7.35
C SER A 273 -16.81 0.97 8.25
N THR A 274 -17.12 2.25 8.46
CA THR A 274 -18.33 2.67 9.22
C THR A 274 -19.61 2.26 8.50
N LEU A 275 -19.66 2.43 7.17
CA LEU A 275 -20.86 2.15 6.37
C LEU A 275 -21.08 0.66 6.12
N PHE A 276 -20.02 -0.11 5.92
CA PHE A 276 -20.10 -1.51 5.43
C PHE A 276 -19.68 -2.55 6.44
N GLU A 277 -18.84 -2.21 7.42
CA GLU A 277 -18.37 -3.15 8.46
C GLU A 277 -19.00 -2.87 9.85
N GLY A 278 -19.81 -1.83 9.95
CA GLY A 278 -20.47 -1.45 11.21
C GLY A 278 -19.51 -0.90 12.27
N TYR A 279 -18.38 -0.29 11.85
CA TYR A 279 -17.44 0.36 12.77
C TYR A 279 -18.14 1.43 13.60
N ARG A 280 -18.00 1.33 14.94
CA ARG A 280 -18.63 2.26 15.89
C ARG A 280 -17.63 3.27 16.42
N TRP A 281 -17.90 4.53 16.14
CA TRP A 281 -17.10 5.62 16.65
C TRP A 281 -17.38 5.86 18.14
N SER A 282 -16.32 5.79 18.95
CA SER A 282 -16.32 6.28 20.33
C SER A 282 -15.54 7.59 20.41
N THR A 283 -15.63 8.27 21.54
CA THR A 283 -14.80 9.47 21.80
C THR A 283 -13.31 9.16 21.66
N LEU A 284 -12.87 7.98 22.09
CA LEU A 284 -11.50 7.52 21.99
C LEU A 284 -11.09 7.29 20.52
N ALA A 285 -11.97 6.67 19.71
CA ALA A 285 -11.73 6.46 18.29
C ALA A 285 -11.64 7.80 17.51
N VAL A 286 -12.54 8.74 17.81
CA VAL A 286 -12.49 10.09 17.21
C VAL A 286 -11.19 10.80 17.59
N ALA A 287 -10.83 10.81 18.88
CA ALA A 287 -9.57 11.41 19.33
C ALA A 287 -8.34 10.78 18.69
N GLY A 288 -8.30 9.45 18.61
CA GLY A 288 -7.24 8.69 17.96
C GLY A 288 -7.13 9.02 16.46
N GLY A 289 -8.26 9.04 15.75
CA GLY A 289 -8.31 9.39 14.33
C GLY A 289 -7.83 10.81 14.06
N VAL A 290 -8.30 11.79 14.84
CA VAL A 290 -7.88 13.21 14.72
C VAL A 290 -6.39 13.35 14.98
N LEU A 291 -5.84 12.70 16.03
CA LEU A 291 -4.42 12.74 16.33
C LEU A 291 -3.59 12.08 15.22
N ALA A 292 -4.03 10.92 14.72
CA ALA A 292 -3.34 10.22 13.62
C ALA A 292 -3.24 11.11 12.38
N LEU A 293 -4.35 11.74 11.99
CA LEU A 293 -4.41 12.63 10.81
C LEU A 293 -3.61 13.92 11.01
N ALA A 294 -3.72 14.56 12.19
CA ALA A 294 -2.98 15.76 12.51
C ALA A 294 -1.46 15.50 12.50
N GLY A 295 -1.03 14.42 13.17
CA GLY A 295 0.38 14.00 13.19
C GLY A 295 0.92 13.70 11.79
N LEU A 296 0.15 12.97 10.99
CA LEU A 296 0.48 12.65 9.61
C LEU A 296 0.60 13.93 8.75
N GLY A 297 -0.32 14.89 8.92
CA GLY A 297 -0.29 16.18 8.22
C GLY A 297 0.94 17.02 8.59
N ILE A 298 1.35 17.03 9.88
CA ILE A 298 2.57 17.71 10.35
C ILE A 298 3.80 17.06 9.73
N ALA A 299 3.88 15.72 9.76
CA ALA A 299 5.01 14.97 9.22
C ALA A 299 5.18 15.19 7.71
N LEU A 300 4.09 15.20 6.94
CA LEU A 300 4.12 15.43 5.50
C LEU A 300 4.56 16.85 5.12
N ARG A 301 4.05 17.86 5.83
CA ARG A 301 4.48 19.26 5.60
C ARG A 301 5.97 19.43 5.86
N ALA A 302 6.50 18.80 6.90
CA ALA A 302 7.92 18.85 7.23
C ALA A 302 8.79 18.21 6.14
N ARG A 303 8.34 17.11 5.53
CA ARG A 303 9.04 16.44 4.43
C ARG A 303 9.02 17.24 3.13
N ALA A 304 7.91 17.90 2.84
CA ALA A 304 7.76 18.74 1.66
C ALA A 304 8.62 20.01 1.71
N ALA A 305 8.98 20.50 2.91
CA ALA A 305 9.85 21.65 3.10
C ALA A 305 11.35 21.33 2.99
N SER A 306 11.72 20.05 3.07
CA SER A 306 13.12 19.58 3.00
C SER A 306 13.51 19.00 1.64
N SER A 307 12.58 18.89 0.71
CA SER A 307 12.76 18.44 -0.69
C SER A 307 12.72 19.61 -1.67
#